data_b915e74ea79c059bcc6b782b793b18b3
#
_entry.id   b915e74ea79c059bcc6b782b793b18b3
#
_cell.length_a   1.000
_cell.length_b   1.000
_cell.length_c   1.000
_cell.angle_alpha   90.00
_cell.angle_beta   90.00
_cell.angle_gamma   90.00
#
_symmetry.space_group_name_H-M   'P 1'
#
loop_
_entity.id
_entity.type
_entity.pdbx_description
1 polymer ?
#
loop_
_entity_poly.entity_id
_entity_poly.type
_entity_poly.pdbx_seq_one_letter_code
_entity_poly.pdbx_strand_id
1 'polypeptide(L)'
;MTTASKAALLSLLVIEDEKSVQLFLRAALERHGFSLDIASSCAEGLELLKQREYSGVVSDMRTPGGVSGADVHKWISANRPQLAGHMLFITGDVVNEETTRILTATGVPCIEKPFRVQELIAAVKKVLG
;
A
#
# COMPACT_ATOMS: atom_id res chain seq x y z
N MET A 1 0.80 -28.70 10.18
CA MET A 1 0.57 -27.94 10.14
C MET A 1 1.26 -26.81 9.99
N THR A 2 2.21 -26.63 10.09
CA THR A 2 2.97 -25.47 9.93
C THR A 2 2.96 -24.90 8.55
N THR A 3 2.75 -25.68 7.58
CA THR A 3 2.62 -25.21 6.24
C THR A 3 1.47 -24.23 6.13
N ALA A 4 0.41 -24.51 6.84
CA ALA A 4 -0.72 -23.60 6.84
C ALA A 4 -0.34 -22.26 7.44
N SER A 5 0.52 -22.26 8.45
CA SER A 5 1.00 -21.02 9.04
C SER A 5 1.78 -20.20 8.06
N LYS A 6 2.63 -20.84 7.26
CA LYS A 6 3.36 -20.13 6.25
C LYS A 6 2.44 -19.58 5.21
N ALA A 7 1.46 -20.38 4.82
CA ALA A 7 0.51 -19.94 3.82
C ALA A 7 -0.30 -18.75 4.34
N ALA A 8 -0.40 -18.61 5.65
CA ALA A 8 -1.13 -17.50 6.24
C ALA A 8 -0.35 -16.19 6.22
N LEU A 9 0.94 -16.20 5.86
CA LEU A 9 1.68 -14.97 5.72
C LEU A 9 1.10 -14.19 4.56
N LEU A 10 0.60 -13.01 4.87
CA LEU A 10 0.03 -12.15 3.84
C LEU A 10 1.12 -11.35 3.17
N SER A 11 1.03 -11.24 1.86
CA SER A 11 2.01 -10.50 1.09
C SER A 11 1.47 -9.13 0.72
N LEU A 12 2.29 -8.12 0.95
CA LEU A 12 1.94 -6.74 0.69
C LEU A 12 2.89 -6.16 -0.35
N LEU A 13 2.33 -5.34 -1.24
CA LEU A 13 3.14 -4.48 -2.08
C LEU A 13 3.19 -3.13 -1.41
N VAL A 14 4.40 -2.63 -1.17
CA VAL A 14 4.61 -1.31 -0.57
C VAL A 14 5.21 -0.41 -1.63
N ILE A 15 4.58 0.72 -1.90
CA ILE A 15 5.07 1.70 -2.88
C ILE A 15 5.48 2.95 -2.13
N GLU A 16 6.77 3.23 -2.11
CA GLU A 16 7.33 4.34 -1.36
C GLU A 16 8.69 4.70 -1.94
N ASP A 17 8.93 5.96 -2.23
CA ASP A 17 10.19 6.38 -2.85
C ASP A 17 11.28 6.74 -1.84
N GLU A 18 10.94 7.09 -0.61
CA GLU A 18 11.93 7.47 0.40
C GLU A 18 12.51 6.26 1.10
N LYS A 19 13.82 6.11 1.04
CA LYS A 19 14.51 4.95 1.63
C LYS A 19 14.24 4.80 3.11
N SER A 20 14.27 5.90 3.86
CA SER A 20 14.06 5.82 5.31
C SER A 20 12.65 5.32 5.63
N VAL A 21 11.66 5.72 4.85
CA VAL A 21 10.29 5.27 5.04
C VAL A 21 10.16 3.80 4.62
N GLN A 22 10.83 3.40 3.54
CA GLN A 22 10.84 1.99 3.13
C GLN A 22 11.36 1.10 4.25
N LEU A 23 12.48 1.50 4.87
CA LEU A 23 13.08 0.72 5.96
C LEU A 23 12.15 0.63 7.16
N PHE A 24 11.50 1.75 7.49
CA PHE A 24 10.54 1.77 8.59
C PHE A 24 9.36 0.85 8.32
N LEU A 25 8.79 0.93 7.12
CA LEU A 25 7.66 0.10 6.74
C LEU A 25 8.03 -1.38 6.73
N ARG A 26 9.19 -1.70 6.19
CA ARG A 26 9.66 -3.08 6.17
C ARG A 26 9.80 -3.64 7.58
N ALA A 27 10.48 -2.90 8.45
CA ALA A 27 10.71 -3.37 9.82
C ALA A 27 9.38 -3.57 10.55
N ALA A 28 8.48 -2.60 10.44
CA ALA A 28 7.20 -2.66 11.14
C ALA A 28 6.32 -3.80 10.63
N LEU A 29 6.22 -3.92 9.32
CA LEU A 29 5.30 -4.91 8.73
C LEU A 29 5.84 -6.33 8.82
N GLU A 30 7.14 -6.53 8.58
CA GLU A 30 7.71 -7.87 8.71
C GLU A 30 7.63 -8.37 10.14
N ARG A 31 7.82 -7.46 11.10
CA ARG A 31 7.71 -7.82 12.50
C ARG A 31 6.31 -8.33 12.87
N HIS A 32 5.30 -7.89 12.14
CA HIS A 32 3.93 -8.32 12.36
C HIS A 32 3.50 -9.45 11.43
N GLY A 33 4.45 -10.10 10.80
CA GLY A 33 4.18 -11.33 10.05
C GLY A 33 3.82 -11.14 8.59
N PHE A 34 4.02 -9.94 8.03
CA PHE A 34 3.75 -9.71 6.62
C PHE A 34 5.00 -9.95 5.78
N SER A 35 4.81 -10.44 4.58
CA SER A 35 5.85 -10.55 3.57
C SER A 35 5.72 -9.34 2.64
N LEU A 36 6.82 -8.74 2.24
CA LEU A 36 6.76 -7.49 1.46
C LEU A 36 7.58 -7.55 0.18
N ASP A 37 7.04 -6.91 -0.85
CA ASP A 37 7.83 -6.41 -1.96
C ASP A 37 7.74 -4.89 -1.89
N ILE A 38 8.84 -4.20 -2.12
CA ILE A 38 8.88 -2.74 -2.08
C ILE A 38 9.20 -2.20 -3.47
N ALA A 39 8.34 -1.31 -3.94
CA ALA A 39 8.56 -0.57 -5.17
C ALA A 39 8.91 0.87 -4.81
N SER A 40 9.86 1.45 -5.52
CA SER A 40 10.31 2.82 -5.27
C SER A 40 9.47 3.86 -6.01
N SER A 41 8.53 3.43 -6.85
CA SER A 41 7.63 4.33 -7.55
C SER A 41 6.33 3.62 -7.86
N CYS A 42 5.30 4.40 -8.14
CA CYS A 42 4.02 3.83 -8.55
C CYS A 42 4.16 3.07 -9.88
N ALA A 43 5.01 3.54 -10.77
CA ALA A 43 5.25 2.84 -12.04
C ALA A 43 5.85 1.45 -11.79
N GLU A 44 6.85 1.37 -10.92
CA GLU A 44 7.43 0.08 -10.55
C GLU A 44 6.40 -0.81 -9.86
N GLY A 45 5.57 -0.22 -9.01
CA GLY A 45 4.51 -0.96 -8.34
C GLY A 45 3.54 -1.59 -9.33
N LEU A 46 3.18 -0.86 -10.40
CA LEU A 46 2.33 -1.42 -11.43
C LEU A 46 2.97 -2.62 -12.12
N GLU A 47 4.27 -2.55 -12.38
CA GLU A 47 4.97 -3.67 -13.00
C GLU A 47 4.96 -4.90 -12.12
N LEU A 48 5.14 -4.71 -10.82
CA LEU A 48 5.07 -5.83 -9.88
C LEU A 48 3.65 -6.41 -9.80
N LEU A 49 2.64 -5.56 -9.82
CA LEU A 49 1.25 -6.00 -9.80
C LEU A 49 0.89 -6.86 -11.02
N LYS A 50 1.50 -6.57 -12.16
CA LYS A 50 1.28 -7.36 -13.37
C LYS A 50 1.92 -8.74 -13.28
N GLN A 51 2.94 -8.89 -12.45
CA GLN A 51 3.73 -10.12 -12.37
C GLN A 51 3.35 -11.00 -11.19
N ARG A 52 2.80 -10.43 -10.12
CA ARG A 52 2.56 -11.14 -8.86
C ARG A 52 1.22 -10.75 -8.27
N GLU A 53 0.73 -11.63 -7.39
CA GLU A 53 -0.46 -11.34 -6.61
C GLU A 53 -0.08 -10.92 -5.21
N TYR A 54 -0.86 -10.01 -4.65
CA TYR A 54 -0.64 -9.51 -3.30
C TYR A 54 -1.95 -9.54 -2.52
N SER A 55 -1.82 -9.65 -1.20
CA SER A 55 -2.98 -9.60 -0.31
C SER A 55 -3.45 -8.17 -0.08
N GLY A 56 -2.53 -7.22 -0.19
CA GLY A 56 -2.86 -5.81 -0.02
C GLY A 56 -1.77 -4.91 -0.59
N VAL A 57 -2.09 -3.63 -0.69
CA VAL A 57 -1.17 -2.63 -1.22
C VAL A 57 -1.14 -1.43 -0.28
N VAL A 58 0.05 -1.04 0.13
CA VAL A 58 0.28 0.19 0.89
C VAL A 58 1.04 1.13 -0.02
N SER A 59 0.45 2.23 -0.41
CA SER A 59 1.02 3.09 -1.44
C SER A 59 1.05 4.54 -1.03
N ASP A 60 2.20 5.18 -1.24
CA ASP A 60 2.26 6.62 -1.23
C ASP A 60 1.32 7.12 -2.34
N MET A 61 0.67 8.24 -2.12
CA MET A 61 -0.23 8.80 -3.12
C MET A 61 0.51 9.38 -4.30
N ARG A 62 1.75 9.81 -4.08
CA ARG A 62 2.57 10.41 -5.12
C ARG A 62 3.99 9.94 -5.03
N THR A 63 4.51 9.49 -6.15
CA THR A 63 5.92 9.17 -6.30
C THR A 63 6.41 9.82 -7.59
N PRO A 64 7.73 10.04 -7.72
CA PRO A 64 8.28 10.59 -8.95
C PRO A 64 7.93 9.72 -10.16
N GLY A 65 7.81 10.32 -11.33
CA GLY A 65 7.65 9.59 -12.58
C GLY A 65 6.29 9.66 -13.23
N GLY A 66 5.40 10.50 -12.74
CA GLY A 66 4.14 10.79 -13.43
C GLY A 66 3.01 9.78 -13.23
N VAL A 67 3.27 8.66 -12.57
CA VAL A 67 2.23 7.69 -12.20
C VAL A 67 1.92 7.91 -10.72
N SER A 68 0.66 8.04 -10.39
CA SER A 68 0.22 8.33 -9.01
C SER A 68 -0.42 7.10 -8.36
N GLY A 69 -0.66 7.22 -7.05
CA GLY A 69 -1.41 6.19 -6.34
C GLY A 69 -2.83 6.03 -6.89
N ALA A 70 -3.41 7.12 -7.40
CA ALA A 70 -4.72 7.04 -8.05
C ALA A 70 -4.67 6.17 -9.31
N ASP A 71 -3.58 6.29 -10.08
CA ASP A 71 -3.41 5.44 -11.26
C ASP A 71 -3.25 3.98 -10.88
N VAL A 72 -2.55 3.70 -9.80
CA VAL A 72 -2.40 2.34 -9.29
C VAL A 72 -3.77 1.78 -8.90
N HIS A 73 -4.56 2.57 -8.18
CA HIS A 73 -5.91 2.15 -7.78
C HIS A 73 -6.78 1.87 -8.99
N LYS A 74 -6.69 2.72 -10.00
CA LYS A 74 -7.46 2.55 -11.23
C LYS A 74 -7.13 1.23 -11.92
N TRP A 75 -5.82 0.94 -12.03
CA TRP A 75 -5.39 -0.32 -12.63
C TRP A 75 -5.90 -1.52 -11.83
N ILE A 76 -5.77 -1.46 -10.50
CA ILE A 76 -6.20 -2.55 -9.63
C ILE A 76 -7.71 -2.76 -9.76
N SER A 77 -8.48 -1.69 -9.77
CA SER A 77 -9.94 -1.79 -9.89
C SER A 77 -10.35 -2.46 -11.19
N ALA A 78 -9.61 -2.19 -12.26
CA ALA A 78 -9.92 -2.77 -13.56
C ALA A 78 -9.42 -4.21 -13.72
N ASN A 79 -8.30 -4.56 -13.08
CA ASN A 79 -7.61 -5.82 -13.35
C ASN A 79 -7.60 -6.79 -12.16
N ARG A 80 -7.72 -6.29 -10.96
CA ARG A 80 -7.72 -7.08 -9.72
C ARG A 80 -8.75 -6.53 -8.75
N PRO A 81 -10.05 -6.59 -9.10
CA PRO A 81 -11.08 -5.91 -8.30
C PRO A 81 -11.13 -6.34 -6.83
N GLN A 82 -10.78 -7.59 -6.52
CA GLN A 82 -10.75 -8.02 -5.12
C GLN A 82 -9.70 -7.26 -4.32
N LEU A 83 -8.58 -6.90 -4.98
CA LEU A 83 -7.49 -6.21 -4.32
C LEU A 83 -7.83 -4.74 -4.07
N ALA A 84 -8.74 -4.17 -4.85
CA ALA A 84 -9.11 -2.76 -4.71
C ALA A 84 -9.64 -2.42 -3.32
N GLY A 85 -10.26 -3.38 -2.64
CA GLY A 85 -10.73 -3.19 -1.28
C GLY A 85 -9.67 -3.38 -0.22
N HIS A 86 -8.45 -3.70 -0.60
CA HIS A 86 -7.35 -3.99 0.31
C HIS A 86 -6.17 -3.05 0.08
N MET A 87 -6.47 -1.78 -0.17
CA MET A 87 -5.45 -0.75 -0.36
C MET A 87 -5.46 0.23 0.79
N LEU A 88 -4.26 0.74 1.11
CA LEU A 88 -4.08 1.82 2.06
C LEU A 88 -3.17 2.86 1.42
N PHE A 89 -3.61 4.11 1.41
CA PHE A 89 -2.77 5.21 0.96
C PHE A 89 -2.01 5.81 2.14
N ILE A 90 -0.83 6.31 1.84
CA ILE A 90 -0.02 7.09 2.78
C ILE A 90 0.20 8.44 2.12
N THR A 91 0.05 9.53 2.87
CA THR A 91 0.26 10.86 2.34
C THR A 91 0.91 11.77 3.38
N GLY A 92 1.71 12.71 2.90
CA GLY A 92 2.24 13.78 3.76
C GLY A 92 1.37 15.02 3.76
N ASP A 93 0.29 15.04 3.00
CA ASP A 93 -0.51 16.25 2.84
C ASP A 93 -1.99 15.91 2.61
N VAL A 94 -2.71 15.72 3.71
CA VAL A 94 -4.14 15.40 3.64
C VAL A 94 -5.02 16.62 3.38
N VAL A 95 -4.47 17.84 3.50
CA VAL A 95 -5.25 19.05 3.24
C VAL A 95 -5.18 19.49 1.78
N ASN A 96 -4.37 18.84 0.97
CA ASN A 96 -4.27 19.14 -0.45
C ASN A 96 -5.58 18.78 -1.14
N GLU A 97 -6.09 19.69 -1.98
CA GLU A 97 -7.36 19.48 -2.66
C GLU A 97 -7.36 18.25 -3.56
N GLU A 98 -6.26 18.02 -4.25
CA GLU A 98 -6.14 16.85 -5.11
C GLU A 98 -6.17 15.56 -4.30
N THR A 99 -5.47 15.54 -3.16
CA THR A 99 -5.48 14.40 -2.27
C THR A 99 -6.91 14.11 -1.80
N THR A 100 -7.61 15.14 -1.34
CA THR A 100 -8.99 15.00 -0.88
C THR A 100 -9.88 14.44 -1.98
N ARG A 101 -9.72 14.95 -3.19
CA ARG A 101 -10.52 14.51 -4.34
C ARG A 101 -10.28 13.03 -4.65
N ILE A 102 -9.02 12.60 -4.61
CA ILE A 102 -8.67 11.20 -4.85
C ILE A 102 -9.25 10.30 -3.75
N LEU A 103 -9.11 10.69 -2.50
CA LEU A 103 -9.63 9.89 -1.39
C LEU A 103 -11.14 9.76 -1.45
N THR A 104 -11.83 10.85 -1.79
CA THR A 104 -13.28 10.82 -1.92
C THR A 104 -13.70 9.93 -3.10
N ALA A 105 -13.01 10.05 -4.22
CA ALA A 105 -13.37 9.30 -5.43
C ALA A 105 -13.08 7.81 -5.30
N THR A 106 -12.01 7.44 -4.61
CA THR A 106 -11.59 6.03 -4.51
C THR A 106 -12.16 5.31 -3.30
N GLY A 107 -12.45 6.05 -2.24
CA GLY A 107 -12.85 5.45 -0.97
C GLY A 107 -11.73 4.71 -0.26
N VAL A 108 -10.51 4.82 -0.72
CA VAL A 108 -9.36 4.12 -0.12
C VAL A 108 -8.99 4.81 1.20
N PRO A 109 -8.83 4.04 2.29
CA PRO A 109 -8.36 4.62 3.55
C PRO A 109 -6.97 5.21 3.41
N CYS A 110 -6.68 6.21 4.24
CA CYS A 110 -5.40 6.91 4.18
C CYS A 110 -4.88 7.17 5.58
N ILE A 111 -3.57 7.08 5.76
CA ILE A 111 -2.91 7.55 6.98
C ILE A 111 -1.92 8.63 6.59
N GLU A 112 -1.74 9.57 7.50
CA GLU A 112 -0.90 10.75 7.26
C GLU A 112 0.48 10.57 7.86
N LYS A 113 1.51 10.97 7.12
CA LYS A 113 2.89 11.03 7.64
C LYS A 113 3.05 12.26 8.53
N PRO A 114 3.78 12.18 9.60
CA PRO A 114 4.36 10.99 10.18
C PRO A 114 3.31 10.18 10.96
N PHE A 115 3.48 8.86 10.98
CA PHE A 115 2.56 7.99 11.69
C PHE A 115 3.34 7.05 12.60
N ARG A 116 2.64 6.49 13.60
CA ARG A 116 3.23 5.52 14.51
C ARG A 116 3.04 4.11 13.98
N VAL A 117 3.88 3.20 14.46
CA VAL A 117 3.76 1.80 14.08
C VAL A 117 2.35 1.26 14.36
N GLN A 118 1.78 1.61 15.51
CA GLN A 118 0.45 1.15 15.87
C GLN A 118 -0.61 1.62 14.88
N GLU A 119 -0.50 2.85 14.41
CA GLU A 119 -1.44 3.40 13.43
C GLU A 119 -1.32 2.64 12.10
N LEU A 120 -0.10 2.40 11.67
CA LEU A 120 0.16 1.66 10.44
C LEU A 120 -0.42 0.26 10.52
N ILE A 121 -0.09 -0.47 11.57
CA ILE A 121 -0.52 -1.86 11.71
C ILE A 121 -2.04 -1.96 11.83
N ALA A 122 -2.66 -1.05 12.59
CA ALA A 122 -4.11 -1.05 12.71
C ALA A 122 -4.77 -0.79 11.36
N ALA A 123 -4.24 0.18 10.58
CA ALA A 123 -4.78 0.52 9.27
C ALA A 123 -4.62 -0.64 8.29
N VAL A 124 -3.44 -1.27 8.28
CA VAL A 124 -3.19 -2.41 7.39
C VAL A 124 -4.13 -3.56 7.73
N LYS A 125 -4.26 -3.91 9.00
CA LYS A 125 -5.15 -5.00 9.40
C LYS A 125 -6.59 -4.70 9.02
N LYS A 126 -7.01 -3.45 9.15
CA LYS A 126 -8.37 -3.05 8.81
C LYS A 126 -8.66 -3.22 7.33
N VAL A 127 -7.74 -2.82 6.45
CA VAL A 127 -7.96 -2.95 5.01
C VAL A 127 -7.85 -4.39 4.53
N LEU A 128 -7.14 -5.23 5.25
CA LEU A 128 -7.04 -6.65 4.89
C LEU A 128 -8.24 -7.46 5.40
N GLY A 129 -8.99 -6.91 6.29
CA GLY A 129 -10.13 -7.59 6.87
C GLY A 129 -9.72 -8.41 8.04
#